data_1f35d8985f201b32fa0fc13e2918a5f1
#
_entry.id   1f35d8985f201b32fa0fc13e2918a5f1
#
_cell.length_a   1.000
_cell.length_b   1.000
_cell.length_c   1.000
_cell.angle_alpha   90.00
_cell.angle_beta   90.00
_cell.angle_gamma   90.00
#
_symmetry.space_group_name_H-M   'P 1'
#
loop_
_entity.id
_entity.type
_entity.pdbx_description
1 polymer ?
#
loop_
_entity_poly.entity_id
_entity_poly.type
_entity_poly.pdbx_seq_one_letter_code
_entity_poly.pdbx_strand_id
1 'polypeptide(L)'
;SQQSASITVSITVDGSSAGAGSSSATLTLPAGATVYDALAGCGVSFNAKATGYGMYVNSIAGLAEKEHGGMSGWMYSVNGSVANIACSSYVLSGGEYIYWWYANVEY
;
A
#
# COMPACT_ATOMS: atom_id res chain seq x y z
N SER A 1 -10.07 32.54 -5.66
CA SER A 1 -9.50 31.38 -6.29
C SER A 1 -9.96 30.12 -5.59
N GLN A 2 -10.00 29.09 -6.37
CA GLN A 2 -10.38 27.76 -5.89
C GLN A 2 -9.19 27.05 -5.34
N GLN A 3 -9.32 26.54 -4.15
CA GLN A 3 -8.29 25.69 -3.57
C GLN A 3 -8.74 24.26 -3.70
N SER A 4 -7.89 23.43 -4.29
CA SER A 4 -8.18 22.02 -4.38
C SER A 4 -8.23 21.41 -2.98
N ALA A 5 -9.25 20.61 -2.73
CA ALA A 5 -9.31 19.87 -1.49
C ALA A 5 -8.15 18.89 -1.44
N SER A 6 -7.59 18.69 -0.28
CA SER A 6 -6.52 17.73 -0.08
C SER A 6 -6.75 16.94 1.20
N ILE A 7 -6.10 15.81 1.30
CA ILE A 7 -6.15 14.95 2.47
C ILE A 7 -4.72 14.65 2.92
N THR A 8 -4.56 14.35 4.19
CA THR A 8 -3.27 13.95 4.75
C THR A 8 -3.42 12.55 5.31
N VAL A 9 -2.51 11.67 4.92
CA VAL A 9 -2.50 10.27 5.38
C VAL A 9 -1.08 9.87 5.73
N SER A 10 -0.96 8.86 6.58
CA SER A 10 0.32 8.25 6.92
C SER A 10 0.39 6.87 6.30
N ILE A 11 1.57 6.50 5.81
CA ILE A 11 1.78 5.19 5.22
C ILE A 11 3.07 4.59 5.74
N THR A 12 3.03 3.31 6.08
CA THR A 12 4.20 2.53 6.45
C THR A 12 4.27 1.32 5.53
N VAL A 13 5.46 1.03 5.03
CA VAL A 13 5.73 -0.17 4.25
C VAL A 13 6.73 -0.99 5.03
N ASP A 14 6.34 -2.20 5.42
CA ASP A 14 7.13 -3.04 6.32
C ASP A 14 7.40 -4.39 5.67
N GLY A 15 8.63 -4.56 5.21
CA GLY A 15 9.11 -5.84 4.68
C GLY A 15 9.97 -6.62 5.66
N SER A 16 9.94 -6.26 6.94
CA SER A 16 10.85 -6.84 7.93
C SER A 16 10.66 -8.34 8.12
N SER A 17 9.46 -8.86 7.88
CA SER A 17 9.24 -10.31 7.96
C SER A 17 10.08 -11.10 6.98
N ALA A 18 10.53 -10.47 5.91
CA ALA A 18 11.40 -11.08 4.90
C ALA A 18 12.78 -10.41 4.85
N GLY A 19 13.12 -9.62 5.87
CA GLY A 19 14.43 -8.98 5.98
C GLY A 19 14.61 -7.75 5.11
N ALA A 20 13.53 -7.16 4.60
CA ALA A 20 13.63 -6.06 3.64
C ALA A 20 13.55 -4.66 4.28
N GLY A 21 13.40 -4.58 5.59
CA GLY A 21 13.31 -3.30 6.28
C GLY A 21 11.95 -2.64 6.15
N SER A 22 11.84 -1.42 6.68
CA SER A 22 10.58 -0.68 6.68
C SER A 22 10.82 0.80 6.43
N SER A 23 9.78 1.48 5.96
CA SER A 23 9.82 2.92 5.77
C SER A 23 8.44 3.51 6.03
N SER A 24 8.40 4.79 6.38
CA SER A 24 7.16 5.49 6.70
C SER A 24 7.19 6.88 6.08
N ALA A 25 6.01 7.40 5.77
CA ALA A 25 5.88 8.74 5.25
C ALA A 25 4.51 9.31 5.61
N THR A 26 4.43 10.64 5.70
CA THR A 26 3.17 11.36 5.81
C THR A 26 2.99 12.11 4.49
N LEU A 27 1.82 11.94 3.87
CA LEU A 27 1.56 12.43 2.53
C LEU A 27 0.37 13.37 2.52
N THR A 28 0.45 14.39 1.67
CA THR A 28 -0.69 15.22 1.33
C THR A 28 -1.08 14.88 -0.10
N LEU A 29 -2.31 14.44 -0.28
CA LEU A 29 -2.81 13.93 -1.55
C LEU A 29 -4.08 14.66 -1.95
N PRO A 30 -4.42 14.68 -3.24
CA PRO A 30 -5.70 15.25 -3.66
C PRO A 30 -6.88 14.47 -3.06
N ALA A 31 -7.97 15.15 -2.80
CA ALA A 31 -9.20 14.48 -2.37
C ALA A 31 -9.62 13.45 -3.43
N GLY A 32 -10.06 12.29 -2.96
CA GLY A 32 -10.39 11.17 -3.84
C GLY A 32 -9.25 10.22 -4.10
N ALA A 33 -8.06 10.51 -3.57
CA ALA A 33 -6.91 9.61 -3.72
C ALA A 33 -7.18 8.26 -3.07
N THR A 34 -6.53 7.24 -3.59
CA THR A 34 -6.70 5.86 -3.13
C THR A 34 -5.44 5.40 -2.40
N VAL A 35 -5.53 4.21 -1.78
CA VAL A 35 -4.36 3.58 -1.15
C VAL A 35 -3.25 3.36 -2.18
N TYR A 36 -3.62 3.03 -3.42
CA TYR A 36 -2.64 2.89 -4.50
C TYR A 36 -1.90 4.22 -4.75
N ASP A 37 -2.62 5.34 -4.75
CA ASP A 37 -2.01 6.66 -4.93
C ASP A 37 -1.04 6.98 -3.78
N ALA A 38 -1.40 6.60 -2.56
CA ALA A 38 -0.52 6.80 -1.40
C ALA A 38 0.77 5.98 -1.54
N LEU A 39 0.65 4.74 -1.99
CA LEU A 39 1.84 3.90 -2.22
C LEU A 39 2.72 4.51 -3.29
N ALA A 40 2.13 5.00 -4.38
CA ALA A 40 2.88 5.62 -5.45
C ALA A 40 3.56 6.91 -5.00
N GLY A 41 2.97 7.62 -4.04
CA GLY A 41 3.50 8.89 -3.56
C GLY A 41 4.50 8.80 -2.41
N CYS A 42 4.70 7.63 -1.83
CA CYS A 42 5.54 7.53 -0.62
C CYS A 42 7.03 7.35 -0.91
N GLY A 43 7.42 7.29 -2.17
CA GLY A 43 8.82 7.22 -2.56
C GLY A 43 9.40 5.81 -2.64
N VAL A 44 8.61 4.79 -2.37
CA VAL A 44 9.06 3.40 -2.43
C VAL A 44 8.81 2.86 -3.83
N SER A 45 9.78 2.15 -4.39
CA SER A 45 9.58 1.50 -5.68
C SER A 45 8.67 0.28 -5.52
N PHE A 46 7.82 0.05 -6.51
CA PHE A 46 6.91 -1.08 -6.47
C PHE A 46 6.50 -1.46 -7.88
N ASN A 47 5.99 -2.67 -8.03
CA ASN A 47 5.38 -3.14 -9.27
C ASN A 47 3.94 -3.55 -9.01
N ALA A 48 3.08 -3.21 -9.94
CA ALA A 48 1.68 -3.57 -9.87
C ALA A 48 1.19 -3.92 -11.27
N LYS A 49 0.14 -4.73 -11.32
CA LYS A 49 -0.49 -5.09 -12.59
C LYS A 49 -1.98 -4.86 -12.51
N ALA A 50 -2.58 -4.54 -13.64
CA ALA A 50 -4.02 -4.35 -13.72
C ALA A 50 -4.72 -5.70 -13.73
N THR A 51 -5.79 -5.81 -12.96
CA THR A 51 -6.64 -6.98 -12.92
C THR A 51 -8.09 -6.55 -13.11
N GLY A 52 -9.00 -7.51 -13.22
CA GLY A 52 -10.42 -7.19 -13.29
C GLY A 52 -10.97 -6.55 -12.02
N TYR A 53 -10.23 -6.60 -10.91
CA TYR A 53 -10.64 -6.03 -9.63
C TYR A 53 -9.92 -4.73 -9.29
N GLY A 54 -8.98 -4.29 -10.12
CA GLY A 54 -8.17 -3.11 -9.90
C GLY A 54 -6.68 -3.44 -9.95
N MET A 55 -5.84 -2.53 -9.42
CA MET A 55 -4.40 -2.73 -9.43
C MET A 55 -3.98 -3.69 -8.32
N TYR A 56 -3.20 -4.68 -8.67
CA TYR A 56 -2.64 -5.64 -7.74
C TYR A 56 -1.14 -5.40 -7.59
N VAL A 57 -0.69 -5.06 -6.38
CA VAL A 57 0.71 -4.80 -6.08
C VAL A 57 1.40 -6.14 -5.81
N ASN A 58 2.31 -6.52 -6.68
CA ASN A 58 2.98 -7.82 -6.58
C ASN A 58 4.41 -7.72 -6.06
N SER A 59 4.96 -6.51 -5.93
CA SER A 59 6.32 -6.30 -5.45
C SER A 59 6.45 -4.90 -4.87
N ILE A 60 7.12 -4.76 -3.73
CA ILE A 60 7.46 -3.46 -3.15
C ILE A 60 8.92 -3.53 -2.71
N ALA A 61 9.69 -2.50 -3.03
CA ALA A 61 11.10 -2.37 -2.62
C ALA A 61 11.96 -3.57 -3.03
N GLY A 62 11.63 -4.18 -4.16
CA GLY A 62 12.38 -5.32 -4.67
C GLY A 62 11.97 -6.67 -4.10
N LEU A 63 11.01 -6.70 -3.18
CA LEU A 63 10.53 -7.93 -2.56
C LEU A 63 9.20 -8.32 -3.21
N ALA A 64 9.21 -9.40 -3.96
CA ALA A 64 8.06 -9.84 -4.73
C ALA A 64 7.24 -10.88 -3.98
N GLU A 65 5.97 -11.00 -4.36
CA GLU A 65 5.13 -12.07 -3.84
C GLU A 65 5.75 -13.43 -4.14
N LYS A 66 5.44 -14.39 -3.30
CA LYS A 66 5.85 -15.80 -3.47
C LYS A 66 7.35 -16.04 -3.36
N GLU A 67 8.14 -15.07 -2.93
CA GLU A 67 9.57 -15.27 -2.72
C GLU A 67 9.87 -16.02 -1.44
N HIS A 68 8.95 -16.03 -0.48
CA HIS A 68 9.15 -16.63 0.84
C HIS A 68 8.03 -17.61 1.17
N GLY A 69 7.59 -18.38 0.19
CA GLY A 69 6.51 -19.34 0.33
C GLY A 69 5.42 -19.07 -0.69
N GLY A 70 4.67 -20.10 -1.07
CA GLY A 70 3.70 -20.00 -2.16
C GLY A 70 2.54 -19.06 -1.90
N MET A 71 2.30 -18.71 -0.62
CA MET A 71 1.23 -17.78 -0.22
C MET A 71 1.77 -16.47 0.31
N SER A 72 3.08 -16.24 0.24
CA SER A 72 3.64 -14.98 0.71
C SER A 72 3.34 -13.86 -0.29
N GLY A 73 3.19 -12.64 0.22
CA GLY A 73 2.90 -11.48 -0.61
C GLY A 73 2.58 -10.27 0.21
N TRP A 74 2.33 -9.16 -0.48
CA TRP A 74 2.05 -7.90 0.16
C TRP A 74 0.56 -7.77 0.49
N MET A 75 0.29 -7.29 1.71
CA MET A 75 -1.06 -7.01 2.18
C MET A 75 -1.08 -5.61 2.77
N TYR A 76 -2.27 -5.03 2.88
CA TYR A 76 -2.38 -3.72 3.51
C TYR A 76 -3.59 -3.65 4.41
N SER A 77 -3.49 -2.74 5.39
CA SER A 77 -4.59 -2.40 6.29
C SER A 77 -4.76 -0.89 6.31
N VAL A 78 -5.96 -0.46 6.67
CA VAL A 78 -6.26 0.95 6.86
C VAL A 78 -6.84 1.09 8.25
N ASN A 79 -6.19 1.92 9.07
CA ASN A 79 -6.57 2.14 10.47
C ASN A 79 -6.68 0.82 11.26
N GLY A 80 -5.81 -0.13 10.95
CA GLY A 80 -5.75 -1.40 11.65
C GLY A 80 -6.67 -2.48 11.12
N SER A 81 -7.46 -2.19 10.08
CA SER A 81 -8.37 -3.18 9.49
C SER A 81 -7.82 -3.65 8.15
N VAL A 82 -7.65 -4.96 8.00
CA VAL A 82 -7.17 -5.55 6.76
C VAL A 82 -8.20 -5.32 5.67
N ALA A 83 -7.76 -4.79 4.54
CA ALA A 83 -8.64 -4.48 3.43
C ALA A 83 -8.77 -5.70 2.51
N ASN A 84 -9.97 -5.90 1.98
CA ASN A 84 -10.29 -7.01 1.10
C ASN A 84 -10.57 -6.54 -0.33
N ILE A 85 -10.16 -5.32 -0.67
CA ILE A 85 -10.37 -4.77 -2.01
C ILE A 85 -9.03 -4.33 -2.56
N ALA A 86 -8.97 -4.17 -3.88
CA ALA A 86 -7.77 -3.66 -4.53
C ALA A 86 -7.43 -2.27 -3.99
N CYS A 87 -6.14 -1.99 -3.82
CA CYS A 87 -5.71 -0.71 -3.25
C CYS A 87 -6.12 0.47 -4.14
N SER A 88 -6.29 0.27 -5.43
CA SER A 88 -6.77 1.31 -6.33
C SER A 88 -8.28 1.57 -6.20
N SER A 89 -8.99 0.69 -5.50
CA SER A 89 -10.42 0.85 -5.25
C SER A 89 -10.74 1.40 -3.85
N TYR A 90 -9.74 1.51 -2.99
CA TYR A 90 -9.92 2.01 -1.63
C TYR A 90 -9.70 3.52 -1.61
N VAL A 91 -10.77 4.28 -1.54
CA VAL A 91 -10.71 5.74 -1.55
C VAL A 91 -10.48 6.25 -0.14
N LEU A 92 -9.49 7.14 0.00
CA LEU A 92 -9.11 7.70 1.29
C LEU A 92 -9.93 8.96 1.58
N SER A 93 -10.20 9.19 2.86
CA SER A 93 -10.95 10.37 3.33
C SER A 93 -10.08 11.43 3.96
N GLY A 94 -8.91 11.05 4.45
CA GLY A 94 -8.01 11.91 5.20
C GLY A 94 -7.86 11.42 6.63
N GLY A 95 -6.65 11.46 7.16
CA GLY A 95 -6.34 11.04 8.50
C GLY A 95 -6.09 9.54 8.67
N GLU A 96 -6.17 8.78 7.60
CA GLU A 96 -5.97 7.34 7.70
C GLU A 96 -4.51 6.99 7.91
N TYR A 97 -4.30 5.85 8.57
CA TYR A 97 -2.99 5.22 8.68
C TYR A 97 -3.00 3.95 7.83
N ILE A 98 -2.16 3.93 6.80
CA ILE A 98 -2.06 2.81 5.87
C ILE A 98 -0.83 2.02 6.24
N TYR A 99 -0.98 0.70 6.38
CA TYR A 99 0.13 -0.17 6.75
C TYR A 99 0.22 -1.31 5.76
N TRP A 100 1.33 -1.36 5.01
CA TRP A 100 1.64 -2.43 4.09
C TRP A 100 2.64 -3.36 4.77
N TRP A 101 2.39 -4.66 4.72
CA TRP A 101 3.35 -5.63 5.25
C TRP A 101 3.47 -6.81 4.32
N TYR A 102 4.65 -7.45 4.38
CA TYR A 102 4.88 -8.66 3.62
C TYR A 102 4.42 -9.84 4.47
N ALA A 103 3.39 -10.54 4.00
CA ALA A 103 2.85 -11.70 4.69
C ALA A 103 3.71 -12.90 4.30
N ASN A 104 4.54 -13.34 5.21
CA ASN A 104 5.47 -14.45 5.00
C ASN A 104 4.79 -15.75 5.42
N VAL A 105 3.95 -16.26 4.53
CA VAL A 105 3.12 -17.45 4.81
C VAL A 105 3.64 -18.61 3.98
N GLU A 106 3.90 -19.70 4.65
CA GLU A 106 4.35 -20.93 4.01
C GLU A 106 3.29 -22.02 4.16
N TYR A 107 2.96 -22.65 3.05
CA TYR A 107 2.06 -23.79 3.01
C TYR A 107 2.67 -24.88 2.15
#